data_344b8f0d9a40148a9239c508ee16e8d3
#
_entry.id   344b8f0d9a40148a9239c508ee16e8d3
#
_cell.length_a   1.000
_cell.length_b   1.000
_cell.length_c   1.000
_cell.angle_alpha   90.00
_cell.angle_beta   90.00
_cell.angle_gamma   90.00
#
_symmetry.space_group_name_H-M   'P 1'
#
loop_
_entity.id
_entity.type
_entity.pdbx_description
1 polymer ?
#
loop_
_entity_poly.entity_id
_entity_poly.type
_entity_poly.pdbx_seq_one_letter_code
_entity_poly.pdbx_strand_id
1 'polypeptide(L)'
;KTTGRNAVSCGSIEHKMGIRGSATCVMNFDGAQGYLIGAPNKGLNAMFLMMNTARIAVGLQGLALIERAYQNSLAYARDRLQMRSLSGAKRPDKPADPIIVHPDIRRLLLTQKAFAEGGRVLAYYAYLQADIVAKSADEAERKRADELLGFLTPIVKAMLTEAAIECTNHALQVFGGHGYVKEWGMEQFVRDARITTIYEGTTQIQALDLLGRKIMGLQAAGLRHFLGEVGAFCQAQSGNAALAEFVAPLARLAQEWEQLTREVGEAAMKDPEQVGAAAVDYLYYSGYVTLAYFWAREVAALGPAHGEDFRASKLATARFWY
;
A
#
# COMPACT_ATOMS: atom_id res chain seq x y z
N LYS A 1 28.71 2.89 -34.71
CA LYS A 1 27.51 2.06 -35.07
C LYS A 1 28.00 0.64 -35.23
N THR A 2 27.62 -0.29 -34.35
CA THR A 2 27.83 -1.72 -34.55
C THR A 2 26.88 -2.17 -35.65
N THR A 3 27.41 -2.60 -36.77
CA THR A 3 26.64 -3.06 -37.94
C THR A 3 26.16 -4.51 -37.83
N GLY A 4 26.33 -5.14 -36.67
CA GLY A 4 25.95 -6.53 -36.40
C GLY A 4 25.08 -6.68 -35.12
N ARG A 5 24.36 -7.80 -35.03
CA ARG A 5 23.61 -8.19 -33.83
C ARG A 5 24.59 -8.53 -32.72
N ASN A 6 24.39 -7.97 -31.52
CA ASN A 6 25.21 -8.32 -30.36
C ASN A 6 24.94 -9.76 -29.92
N ALA A 7 25.96 -10.42 -29.36
CA ALA A 7 25.88 -11.83 -28.89
C ALA A 7 25.11 -11.96 -27.56
N VAL A 8 23.84 -11.53 -27.59
CA VAL A 8 22.89 -11.64 -26.48
C VAL A 8 21.70 -12.47 -26.94
N SER A 9 21.33 -13.49 -26.17
CA SER A 9 20.20 -14.37 -26.46
C SER A 9 19.38 -14.67 -25.23
N CYS A 10 18.11 -14.96 -25.42
CA CYS A 10 17.24 -15.47 -24.38
C CYS A 10 17.34 -17.01 -24.35
N GLY A 11 17.88 -17.57 -23.27
CA GLY A 11 18.03 -19.00 -23.09
C GLY A 11 16.75 -19.70 -22.69
N SER A 12 15.93 -19.05 -21.85
CA SER A 12 14.59 -19.56 -21.43
C SER A 12 13.71 -18.43 -20.92
N ILE A 13 12.40 -18.69 -20.91
CA ILE A 13 11.39 -17.82 -20.28
C ILE A 13 10.75 -18.62 -19.15
N GLU A 14 10.67 -18.03 -17.95
CA GLU A 14 10.12 -18.69 -16.78
C GLU A 14 8.60 -18.86 -16.86
N HIS A 15 8.11 -20.04 -16.48
CA HIS A 15 6.68 -20.37 -16.35
C HIS A 15 6.18 -19.90 -14.97
N LYS A 16 5.72 -18.67 -14.86
CA LYS A 16 5.31 -18.05 -13.61
C LYS A 16 3.85 -18.32 -13.25
N MET A 17 3.53 -18.20 -11.95
CA MET A 17 2.17 -18.27 -11.40
C MET A 17 1.26 -17.18 -11.97
N GLY A 18 1.74 -15.92 -12.00
CA GLY A 18 1.05 -14.72 -12.46
C GLY A 18 1.95 -13.80 -13.27
N ILE A 19 1.46 -12.62 -13.60
CA ILE A 19 2.13 -11.59 -14.44
C ILE A 19 2.84 -12.18 -15.66
N ARG A 20 2.20 -13.10 -16.34
CA ARG A 20 2.80 -13.87 -17.44
C ARG A 20 3.13 -13.02 -18.66
N GLY A 21 2.44 -11.87 -18.82
CA GLY A 21 2.73 -10.90 -19.87
C GLY A 21 4.04 -10.14 -19.69
N SER A 22 4.64 -10.17 -18.48
CA SER A 22 5.97 -9.64 -18.18
C SER A 22 6.98 -10.79 -18.12
N ALA A 23 7.75 -11.00 -19.18
CA ALA A 23 8.67 -12.13 -19.27
C ALA A 23 9.81 -12.02 -18.24
N THR A 24 10.11 -13.14 -17.57
CA THR A 24 11.33 -13.33 -16.78
C THR A 24 12.21 -14.31 -17.54
N CYS A 25 13.42 -13.90 -17.88
CA CYS A 25 14.26 -14.63 -18.83
C CYS A 25 15.63 -14.97 -18.24
N VAL A 26 16.18 -16.11 -18.66
CA VAL A 26 17.60 -16.39 -18.55
C VAL A 26 18.30 -15.75 -19.75
N MET A 27 19.18 -14.78 -19.50
CA MET A 27 19.91 -14.08 -20.55
C MET A 27 21.33 -14.62 -20.69
N ASN A 28 21.70 -15.00 -21.92
CA ASN A 28 23.05 -15.44 -22.23
C ASN A 28 23.84 -14.32 -22.95
N PHE A 29 25.11 -14.12 -22.51
CA PHE A 29 26.02 -13.11 -23.01
C PHE A 29 27.29 -13.81 -23.53
N ASP A 30 27.23 -14.39 -24.73
CA ASP A 30 28.27 -15.25 -25.29
C ASP A 30 29.31 -14.39 -26.05
N GLY A 31 30.14 -13.64 -25.30
CA GLY A 31 31.06 -12.67 -25.87
C GLY A 31 30.40 -11.37 -26.30
N ALA A 32 29.26 -11.01 -25.71
CA ALA A 32 28.56 -9.77 -25.97
C ALA A 32 29.42 -8.55 -25.66
N GLN A 33 29.38 -7.56 -26.54
CA GLN A 33 30.02 -6.27 -26.32
C GLN A 33 29.15 -5.39 -25.42
N GLY A 34 29.75 -4.81 -24.39
CA GLY A 34 29.11 -3.89 -23.46
C GLY A 34 30.00 -2.69 -23.16
N TYR A 35 29.40 -1.63 -22.63
CA TYR A 35 30.10 -0.41 -22.23
C TYR A 35 29.83 -0.16 -20.75
N LEU A 36 30.89 0.15 -19.99
CA LEU A 36 30.75 0.50 -18.58
C LEU A 36 30.12 1.89 -18.47
N ILE A 37 29.02 1.99 -17.70
CA ILE A 37 28.38 3.26 -17.34
C ILE A 37 28.64 3.52 -15.84
N GLY A 38 29.29 4.64 -15.52
CA GLY A 38 29.70 4.97 -14.16
C GLY A 38 31.08 4.41 -13.78
N ALA A 39 31.42 4.49 -12.51
CA ALA A 39 32.70 4.02 -11.98
C ALA A 39 32.71 2.50 -11.76
N PRO A 40 33.86 1.82 -11.92
CA PRO A 40 34.01 0.41 -11.57
C PRO A 40 33.60 0.13 -10.12
N ASN A 41 32.96 -1.01 -9.87
CA ASN A 41 32.54 -1.48 -8.54
C ASN A 41 31.51 -0.58 -7.83
N LYS A 42 30.80 0.32 -8.56
CA LYS A 42 29.74 1.22 -8.04
C LYS A 42 28.34 0.88 -8.55
N GLY A 43 28.17 -0.26 -9.24
CA GLY A 43 26.88 -0.65 -9.83
C GLY A 43 25.74 -0.80 -8.81
N LEU A 44 26.03 -1.29 -7.61
CA LEU A 44 25.03 -1.40 -6.55
C LEU A 44 24.46 -0.03 -6.14
N ASN A 45 25.28 1.01 -6.07
CA ASN A 45 24.81 2.35 -5.74
C ASN A 45 23.85 2.89 -6.81
N ALA A 46 24.17 2.68 -8.10
CA ALA A 46 23.29 3.04 -9.20
C ALA A 46 21.98 2.24 -9.20
N MET A 47 22.05 0.95 -8.88
CA MET A 47 20.88 0.09 -8.75
C MET A 47 19.95 0.57 -7.63
N PHE A 48 20.47 0.99 -6.47
CA PHE A 48 19.65 1.45 -5.35
C PHE A 48 18.88 2.74 -5.66
N LEU A 49 19.41 3.62 -6.51
CA LEU A 49 18.65 4.80 -6.99
C LEU A 49 17.39 4.38 -7.75
N MET A 50 17.51 3.40 -8.64
CA MET A 50 16.38 2.84 -9.38
C MET A 50 15.42 2.09 -8.45
N MET A 51 15.94 1.27 -7.52
CA MET A 51 15.12 0.43 -6.65
C MET A 51 14.22 1.23 -5.70
N ASN A 52 14.64 2.38 -5.21
CA ASN A 52 13.78 3.22 -4.35
C ASN A 52 12.53 3.67 -5.09
N THR A 53 12.67 4.10 -6.34
CA THR A 53 11.52 4.44 -7.19
C THR A 53 10.68 3.21 -7.54
N ALA A 54 11.34 2.08 -7.87
CA ALA A 54 10.66 0.83 -8.19
C ALA A 54 9.82 0.30 -7.03
N ARG A 55 10.27 0.43 -5.77
CA ARG A 55 9.52 0.02 -4.58
C ARG A 55 8.19 0.75 -4.43
N ILE A 56 8.18 2.07 -4.64
CA ILE A 56 6.93 2.86 -4.61
C ILE A 56 6.02 2.43 -5.77
N ALA A 57 6.57 2.20 -6.97
CA ALA A 57 5.82 1.72 -8.12
C ALA A 57 5.20 0.33 -7.89
N VAL A 58 5.88 -0.57 -7.16
CA VAL A 58 5.31 -1.87 -6.76
C VAL A 58 4.19 -1.69 -5.73
N GLY A 59 4.30 -0.73 -4.82
CA GLY A 59 3.17 -0.34 -3.95
C GLY A 59 1.96 0.13 -4.77
N LEU A 60 2.20 0.96 -5.80
CA LEU A 60 1.15 1.42 -6.71
C LEU A 60 0.55 0.27 -7.55
N GLN A 61 1.36 -0.73 -7.93
CA GLN A 61 0.85 -1.96 -8.56
C GLN A 61 -0.12 -2.70 -7.64
N GLY A 62 0.23 -2.83 -6.34
CA GLY A 62 -0.67 -3.38 -5.33
C GLY A 62 -1.98 -2.60 -5.24
N LEU A 63 -1.90 -1.28 -5.16
CA LEU A 63 -3.08 -0.40 -5.16
C LEU A 63 -3.96 -0.57 -6.40
N ALA A 64 -3.37 -0.69 -7.59
CA ALA A 64 -4.13 -0.89 -8.83
C ALA A 64 -4.89 -2.22 -8.82
N LEU A 65 -4.30 -3.28 -8.27
CA LEU A 65 -4.95 -4.57 -8.08
C LEU A 65 -6.12 -4.50 -7.09
N ILE A 66 -5.95 -3.80 -5.97
CA ILE A 66 -7.01 -3.55 -4.97
C ILE A 66 -8.19 -2.82 -5.63
N GLU A 67 -7.90 -1.72 -6.32
CA GLU A 67 -8.93 -0.91 -6.98
C GLU A 67 -9.70 -1.71 -8.01
N ARG A 68 -9.01 -2.45 -8.87
CA ARG A 68 -9.66 -3.26 -9.91
C ARG A 68 -10.48 -4.39 -9.33
N ALA A 69 -9.98 -5.06 -8.29
CA ALA A 69 -10.68 -6.11 -7.56
C ALA A 69 -11.96 -5.55 -6.92
N TYR A 70 -11.87 -4.39 -6.26
CA TYR A 70 -13.01 -3.71 -5.64
C TYR A 70 -14.11 -3.35 -6.66
N GLN A 71 -13.75 -2.70 -7.77
CA GLN A 71 -14.72 -2.31 -8.78
C GLN A 71 -15.49 -3.51 -9.34
N ASN A 72 -14.79 -4.61 -9.66
CA ASN A 72 -15.40 -5.81 -10.17
C ASN A 72 -16.30 -6.49 -9.13
N SER A 73 -15.83 -6.64 -7.89
CA SER A 73 -16.60 -7.29 -6.84
C SER A 73 -17.81 -6.47 -6.41
N LEU A 74 -17.73 -5.15 -6.41
CA LEU A 74 -18.86 -4.26 -6.14
C LEU A 74 -19.97 -4.41 -7.19
N ALA A 75 -19.60 -4.39 -8.49
CA ALA A 75 -20.54 -4.57 -9.58
C ALA A 75 -21.23 -5.94 -9.47
N TYR A 76 -20.45 -7.00 -9.28
CA TYR A 76 -20.98 -8.35 -9.10
C TYR A 76 -21.91 -8.47 -7.89
N ALA A 77 -21.54 -7.89 -6.75
CA ALA A 77 -22.35 -7.96 -5.51
C ALA A 77 -23.70 -7.24 -5.63
N ARG A 78 -23.81 -6.22 -6.48
CA ARG A 78 -25.06 -5.49 -6.77
C ARG A 78 -25.99 -6.28 -7.70
N ASP A 79 -25.45 -7.09 -8.58
CA ASP A 79 -26.21 -7.83 -9.58
C ASP A 79 -26.54 -9.26 -9.15
N ARG A 80 -25.62 -9.98 -8.50
CA ARG A 80 -25.79 -11.36 -8.08
C ARG A 80 -26.87 -11.50 -7.02
N LEU A 81 -27.92 -12.27 -7.36
CA LEU A 81 -29.02 -12.60 -6.43
C LEU A 81 -28.74 -13.93 -5.73
N GLN A 82 -28.80 -13.96 -4.40
CA GLN A 82 -28.67 -15.17 -3.61
C GLN A 82 -29.17 -14.95 -2.18
N MET A 83 -30.00 -15.88 -1.69
CA MET A 83 -30.57 -15.86 -0.36
C MET A 83 -31.47 -14.62 -0.12
N ARG A 84 -31.94 -14.45 1.13
CA ARG A 84 -32.65 -13.28 1.63
C ARG A 84 -31.90 -12.68 2.80
N SER A 85 -31.98 -11.38 2.97
CA SER A 85 -31.48 -10.72 4.17
C SER A 85 -32.19 -11.27 5.40
N LEU A 86 -31.41 -11.47 6.49
CA LEU A 86 -31.97 -11.93 7.78
C LEU A 86 -33.01 -10.96 8.36
N SER A 87 -32.97 -9.68 7.99
CA SER A 87 -33.93 -8.64 8.35
C SER A 87 -35.12 -8.50 7.39
N GLY A 88 -35.41 -9.55 6.61
CA GLY A 88 -36.48 -9.59 5.59
C GLY A 88 -36.01 -9.22 4.19
N ALA A 89 -36.80 -9.59 3.18
CA ALA A 89 -36.50 -9.37 1.77
C ALA A 89 -36.25 -7.86 1.47
N LYS A 90 -35.15 -7.55 0.82
CA LYS A 90 -34.79 -6.21 0.36
C LYS A 90 -35.26 -5.94 -1.06
N ARG A 91 -35.42 -6.98 -1.84
CA ARG A 91 -35.99 -6.96 -3.20
C ARG A 91 -37.10 -8.01 -3.29
N PRO A 92 -38.30 -7.70 -2.74
CA PRO A 92 -39.42 -8.65 -2.76
C PRO A 92 -39.93 -8.99 -4.16
N ASP A 93 -39.67 -8.10 -5.13
CA ASP A 93 -39.94 -8.25 -6.54
C ASP A 93 -39.05 -9.26 -7.27
N LYS A 94 -37.97 -9.72 -6.64
CA LYS A 94 -36.99 -10.65 -7.19
C LYS A 94 -37.01 -12.00 -6.45
N PRO A 95 -36.54 -13.10 -7.08
CA PRO A 95 -36.50 -14.43 -6.44
C PRO A 95 -35.55 -14.52 -5.23
N ALA A 96 -34.55 -13.64 -5.16
CA ALA A 96 -33.60 -13.50 -4.05
C ALA A 96 -33.14 -12.04 -3.91
N ASP A 97 -32.41 -11.70 -2.85
CA ASP A 97 -31.81 -10.38 -2.70
C ASP A 97 -30.43 -10.32 -3.38
N PRO A 98 -29.96 -9.13 -3.80
CA PRO A 98 -28.57 -8.91 -4.21
C PRO A 98 -27.64 -9.22 -3.02
N ILE A 99 -26.52 -9.90 -3.28
CA ILE A 99 -25.63 -10.33 -2.21
C ILE A 99 -25.00 -9.17 -1.41
N ILE A 100 -24.97 -7.97 -1.96
CA ILE A 100 -24.52 -6.76 -1.26
C ILE A 100 -25.32 -6.45 0.02
N VAL A 101 -26.53 -7.00 0.19
CA VAL A 101 -27.31 -6.80 1.42
C VAL A 101 -26.77 -7.58 2.61
N HIS A 102 -25.94 -8.60 2.37
CA HIS A 102 -25.38 -9.43 3.43
C HIS A 102 -24.23 -8.74 4.14
N PRO A 103 -24.22 -8.71 5.48
CA PRO A 103 -23.21 -7.96 6.25
C PRO A 103 -21.76 -8.36 5.94
N ASP A 104 -21.48 -9.65 5.77
CA ASP A 104 -20.11 -10.11 5.47
C ASP A 104 -19.64 -9.66 4.08
N ILE A 105 -20.51 -9.72 3.06
CA ILE A 105 -20.20 -9.18 1.74
C ILE A 105 -19.86 -7.68 1.82
N ARG A 106 -20.62 -6.92 2.62
CA ARG A 106 -20.31 -5.49 2.84
C ARG A 106 -18.98 -5.28 3.55
N ARG A 107 -18.65 -6.13 4.53
CA ARG A 107 -17.34 -6.09 5.20
C ARG A 107 -16.21 -6.31 4.19
N LEU A 108 -16.29 -7.34 3.35
CA LEU A 108 -15.29 -7.62 2.30
C LEU A 108 -15.14 -6.46 1.31
N LEU A 109 -16.25 -5.83 0.92
CA LEU A 109 -16.24 -4.68 0.02
C LEU A 109 -15.69 -3.42 0.70
N LEU A 110 -16.04 -3.15 1.96
CA LEU A 110 -15.53 -2.00 2.71
C LEU A 110 -14.03 -2.11 2.98
N THR A 111 -13.51 -3.32 3.28
CA THR A 111 -12.06 -3.55 3.41
C THR A 111 -11.34 -3.15 2.11
N GLN A 112 -11.82 -3.65 0.96
CA GLN A 112 -11.24 -3.31 -0.34
C GLN A 112 -11.30 -1.80 -0.62
N LYS A 113 -12.45 -1.18 -0.35
CA LYS A 113 -12.65 0.26 -0.55
C LYS A 113 -11.73 1.10 0.34
N ALA A 114 -11.62 0.74 1.61
CA ALA A 114 -10.80 1.46 2.57
C ALA A 114 -9.32 1.44 2.18
N PHE A 115 -8.81 0.29 1.76
CA PHE A 115 -7.44 0.19 1.24
C PHE A 115 -7.25 0.89 -0.11
N ALA A 116 -8.22 0.79 -1.03
CA ALA A 116 -8.12 1.43 -2.35
C ALA A 116 -8.06 2.96 -2.24
N GLU A 117 -8.93 3.56 -1.44
CA GLU A 117 -9.03 5.01 -1.31
C GLU A 117 -7.92 5.58 -0.42
N GLY A 118 -7.77 5.08 0.82
CA GLY A 118 -6.71 5.53 1.72
C GLY A 118 -5.30 5.24 1.18
N GLY A 119 -5.11 4.06 0.57
CA GLY A 119 -3.84 3.69 -0.07
C GLY A 119 -3.48 4.60 -1.24
N ARG A 120 -4.46 5.13 -1.97
CA ARG A 120 -4.22 6.11 -3.05
C ARG A 120 -3.67 7.42 -2.50
N VAL A 121 -4.23 7.92 -1.41
CA VAL A 121 -3.72 9.15 -0.78
C VAL A 121 -2.30 8.94 -0.26
N LEU A 122 -2.03 7.81 0.41
CA LEU A 122 -0.68 7.45 0.85
C LEU A 122 0.32 7.40 -0.31
N ALA A 123 -0.03 6.70 -1.40
CA ALA A 123 0.85 6.58 -2.56
C ALA A 123 1.13 7.95 -3.21
N TYR A 124 0.10 8.77 -3.41
CA TYR A 124 0.26 10.10 -4.00
C TYR A 124 1.02 11.05 -3.10
N TYR A 125 0.85 10.95 -1.77
CA TYR A 125 1.65 11.71 -0.83
C TYR A 125 3.14 11.34 -0.92
N ALA A 126 3.46 10.05 -1.04
CA ALA A 126 4.84 9.60 -1.23
C ALA A 126 5.44 10.09 -2.57
N TYR A 127 4.66 10.07 -3.66
CA TYR A 127 5.09 10.63 -4.95
C TYR A 127 5.27 12.15 -4.89
N LEU A 128 4.42 12.87 -4.13
CA LEU A 128 4.63 14.30 -3.90
C LEU A 128 5.97 14.58 -3.21
N GLN A 129 6.37 13.76 -2.21
CA GLN A 129 7.68 13.90 -1.61
C GLN A 129 8.80 13.66 -2.63
N ALA A 130 8.65 12.66 -3.51
CA ALA A 130 9.63 12.41 -4.58
C ALA A 130 9.73 13.60 -5.57
N ASP A 131 8.61 14.24 -5.90
CA ASP A 131 8.61 15.45 -6.73
C ASP A 131 9.29 16.63 -6.03
N ILE A 132 9.08 16.84 -4.72
CA ILE A 132 9.74 17.88 -3.93
C ILE A 132 11.25 17.64 -3.92
N VAL A 133 11.70 16.41 -3.65
CA VAL A 133 13.12 16.05 -3.70
C VAL A 133 13.75 16.39 -5.05
N ALA A 134 13.04 16.14 -6.15
CA ALA A 134 13.57 16.35 -7.50
C ALA A 134 13.53 17.80 -7.98
N LYS A 135 12.56 18.60 -7.51
CA LYS A 135 12.19 19.88 -8.14
C LYS A 135 12.27 21.12 -7.24
N SER A 136 12.19 20.98 -5.92
CA SER A 136 12.22 22.15 -5.03
C SER A 136 13.58 22.88 -5.10
N ALA A 137 13.56 24.20 -5.09
CA ALA A 137 14.75 25.03 -4.97
C ALA A 137 15.28 25.12 -3.54
N ASP A 138 14.41 24.89 -2.53
CA ASP A 138 14.78 24.95 -1.11
C ASP A 138 15.45 23.63 -0.67
N GLU A 139 16.70 23.73 -0.23
CA GLU A 139 17.49 22.59 0.23
C GLU A 139 16.93 21.96 1.51
N ALA A 140 16.41 22.76 2.43
CA ALA A 140 15.83 22.27 3.66
C ALA A 140 14.53 21.49 3.39
N GLU A 141 13.71 21.99 2.46
CA GLU A 141 12.50 21.31 2.01
C GLU A 141 12.84 19.98 1.30
N ARG A 142 13.84 19.97 0.41
CA ARG A 142 14.31 18.74 -0.24
C ARG A 142 14.78 17.70 0.77
N LYS A 143 15.58 18.11 1.74
CA LYS A 143 16.11 17.23 2.79
C LYS A 143 14.96 16.60 3.60
N ARG A 144 14.00 17.42 4.05
CA ARG A 144 12.84 16.94 4.80
C ARG A 144 12.02 15.97 3.96
N ALA A 145 11.77 16.28 2.70
CA ALA A 145 11.03 15.42 1.78
C ALA A 145 11.75 14.08 1.54
N ASP A 146 13.08 14.07 1.41
CA ASP A 146 13.88 12.84 1.25
C ASP A 146 13.81 11.94 2.49
N GLU A 147 13.88 12.52 3.69
CA GLU A 147 13.72 11.79 4.95
C GLU A 147 12.31 11.19 5.09
N LEU A 148 11.26 11.93 4.74
CA LEU A 148 9.88 11.45 4.70
C LEU A 148 9.69 10.37 3.65
N LEU A 149 10.18 10.58 2.43
CA LEU A 149 10.10 9.61 1.34
C LEU A 149 10.80 8.31 1.72
N GLY A 150 12.01 8.42 2.30
CA GLY A 150 12.76 7.27 2.78
C GLY A 150 12.01 6.46 3.84
N PHE A 151 11.31 7.13 4.75
CA PHE A 151 10.46 6.52 5.78
C PHE A 151 9.20 5.87 5.18
N LEU A 152 8.52 6.55 4.27
CA LEU A 152 7.26 6.09 3.68
C LEU A 152 7.44 4.96 2.66
N THR A 153 8.58 4.89 1.97
CA THR A 153 8.81 3.90 0.89
C THR A 153 8.56 2.46 1.33
N PRO A 154 9.14 1.94 2.43
CA PRO A 154 8.86 0.57 2.89
C PRO A 154 7.40 0.38 3.33
N ILE A 155 6.76 1.39 3.91
CA ILE A 155 5.34 1.35 4.31
C ILE A 155 4.47 1.24 3.05
N VAL A 156 4.65 2.13 2.07
CA VAL A 156 3.90 2.11 0.81
C VAL A 156 4.02 0.77 0.12
N LYS A 157 5.27 0.28 -0.05
CA LYS A 157 5.51 -0.99 -0.75
C LYS A 157 4.84 -2.15 -0.03
N ALA A 158 5.15 -2.36 1.24
CA ALA A 158 4.70 -3.55 1.96
C ALA A 158 3.20 -3.50 2.24
N MET A 159 2.68 -2.38 2.79
CA MET A 159 1.26 -2.27 3.16
C MET A 159 0.33 -2.44 1.96
N LEU A 160 0.62 -1.78 0.83
CA LEU A 160 -0.25 -1.86 -0.34
C LEU A 160 -0.15 -3.20 -1.07
N THR A 161 1.00 -3.88 -1.01
CA THR A 161 1.13 -5.21 -1.64
C THR A 161 0.53 -6.33 -0.80
N GLU A 162 0.64 -6.28 0.53
CA GLU A 162 -0.06 -7.20 1.43
C GLU A 162 -1.57 -7.00 1.38
N ALA A 163 -2.02 -5.75 1.41
CA ALA A 163 -3.43 -5.41 1.21
C ALA A 163 -3.96 -5.89 -0.16
N ALA A 164 -3.12 -5.90 -1.21
CA ALA A 164 -3.52 -6.42 -2.51
C ALA A 164 -3.79 -7.93 -2.46
N ILE A 165 -3.00 -8.70 -1.72
CA ILE A 165 -3.26 -10.14 -1.51
C ILE A 165 -4.60 -10.33 -0.78
N GLU A 166 -4.83 -9.61 0.31
CA GLU A 166 -6.07 -9.68 1.07
C GLU A 166 -7.28 -9.28 0.23
N CYS A 167 -7.24 -8.11 -0.40
CA CYS A 167 -8.35 -7.55 -1.17
C CYS A 167 -8.69 -8.35 -2.43
N THR A 168 -7.70 -8.91 -3.14
CA THR A 168 -7.95 -9.77 -4.30
C THR A 168 -8.60 -11.11 -3.89
N ASN A 169 -8.20 -11.68 -2.74
CA ASN A 169 -8.87 -12.83 -2.15
C ASN A 169 -10.31 -12.50 -1.71
N HIS A 170 -10.53 -11.34 -1.08
CA HIS A 170 -11.87 -10.87 -0.74
C HIS A 170 -12.76 -10.72 -1.98
N ALA A 171 -12.22 -10.16 -3.06
CA ALA A 171 -12.95 -10.01 -4.31
C ALA A 171 -13.31 -11.36 -4.93
N LEU A 172 -12.37 -12.30 -4.96
CA LEU A 172 -12.63 -13.69 -5.39
C LEU A 172 -13.73 -14.33 -4.54
N GLN A 173 -13.68 -14.13 -3.20
CA GLN A 173 -14.68 -14.64 -2.27
C GLN A 173 -16.08 -14.07 -2.54
N VAL A 174 -16.19 -12.77 -2.87
CA VAL A 174 -17.47 -12.13 -3.26
C VAL A 174 -18.07 -12.80 -4.49
N PHE A 175 -17.24 -13.21 -5.46
CA PHE A 175 -17.70 -13.95 -6.64
C PHE A 175 -18.07 -15.41 -6.33
N GLY A 176 -17.66 -15.97 -5.19
CA GLY A 176 -17.88 -17.37 -4.85
C GLY A 176 -17.25 -18.31 -5.88
N GLY A 177 -17.97 -19.38 -6.29
CA GLY A 177 -17.47 -20.34 -7.29
C GLY A 177 -17.11 -19.70 -8.63
N HIS A 178 -17.79 -18.63 -9.04
CA HIS A 178 -17.46 -17.89 -10.25
C HIS A 178 -16.07 -17.24 -10.15
N GLY A 179 -15.65 -16.77 -8.97
CA GLY A 179 -14.32 -16.17 -8.77
C GLY A 179 -13.17 -17.14 -9.00
N TYR A 180 -13.41 -18.44 -8.84
CA TYR A 180 -12.41 -19.50 -9.03
C TYR A 180 -12.27 -19.95 -10.51
N VAL A 181 -13.24 -19.58 -11.36
CA VAL A 181 -13.30 -19.96 -12.76
C VAL A 181 -12.65 -18.90 -13.64
N LYS A 182 -11.76 -19.32 -14.55
CA LYS A 182 -10.91 -18.41 -15.36
C LYS A 182 -11.69 -17.39 -16.19
N GLU A 183 -12.87 -17.79 -16.68
CA GLU A 183 -13.74 -16.95 -17.51
C GLU A 183 -14.20 -15.67 -16.82
N TRP A 184 -14.20 -15.64 -15.48
CA TRP A 184 -14.52 -14.45 -14.68
C TRP A 184 -13.31 -13.56 -14.38
N GLY A 185 -12.10 -14.07 -14.57
CA GLY A 185 -10.85 -13.33 -14.45
C GLY A 185 -10.41 -12.95 -13.04
N MET A 186 -11.19 -13.24 -11.99
CA MET A 186 -10.87 -12.84 -10.62
C MET A 186 -9.70 -13.63 -10.04
N GLU A 187 -9.54 -14.90 -10.42
CA GLU A 187 -8.43 -15.76 -9.99
C GLU A 187 -7.06 -15.20 -10.46
N GLN A 188 -7.04 -14.51 -11.61
CA GLN A 188 -5.82 -13.89 -12.12
C GLN A 188 -5.33 -12.77 -11.22
N PHE A 189 -6.21 -11.95 -10.64
CA PHE A 189 -5.78 -10.90 -9.71
C PHE A 189 -5.09 -11.48 -8.48
N VAL A 190 -5.58 -12.60 -7.94
CA VAL A 190 -4.93 -13.30 -6.83
C VAL A 190 -3.54 -13.80 -7.21
N ARG A 191 -3.40 -14.41 -8.41
CA ARG A 191 -2.10 -14.90 -8.91
C ARG A 191 -1.13 -13.77 -9.16
N ASP A 192 -1.60 -12.66 -9.74
CA ASP A 192 -0.77 -11.51 -10.07
C ASP A 192 -0.37 -10.70 -8.83
N ALA A 193 -1.23 -10.64 -7.79
CA ALA A 193 -0.92 -9.98 -6.54
C ALA A 193 0.23 -10.67 -5.77
N ARG A 194 0.32 -12.00 -5.85
CA ARG A 194 1.24 -12.76 -4.98
C ARG A 194 2.71 -12.38 -5.14
N ILE A 195 3.16 -12.07 -6.35
CA ILE A 195 4.57 -11.69 -6.58
C ILE A 195 4.93 -10.35 -5.96
N THR A 196 3.97 -9.44 -5.77
CA THR A 196 4.23 -8.08 -5.32
C THR A 196 4.82 -8.00 -3.91
N THR A 197 4.56 -8.99 -3.06
CA THR A 197 5.16 -9.08 -1.70
C THR A 197 6.52 -9.78 -1.70
N ILE A 198 6.97 -10.30 -2.84
CA ILE A 198 8.22 -11.08 -2.96
C ILE A 198 9.32 -10.25 -3.61
N TYR A 199 9.08 -9.73 -4.83
CA TYR A 199 10.11 -9.00 -5.57
C TYR A 199 10.28 -7.57 -5.08
N GLU A 200 11.37 -6.90 -5.50
CA GLU A 200 11.79 -5.56 -5.06
C GLU A 200 11.96 -5.45 -3.53
N GLY A 201 12.30 -6.58 -2.93
CA GLY A 201 12.40 -6.78 -1.49
C GLY A 201 11.10 -7.31 -0.89
N THR A 202 11.20 -8.45 -0.20
CA THR A 202 10.05 -9.07 0.50
C THR A 202 9.49 -8.13 1.57
N THR A 203 8.30 -8.44 2.07
CA THR A 203 7.69 -7.71 3.20
C THR A 203 8.64 -7.61 4.39
N GLN A 204 9.37 -8.68 4.74
CA GLN A 204 10.37 -8.66 5.81
C GLN A 204 11.56 -7.75 5.50
N ILE A 205 12.02 -7.70 4.24
CA ILE A 205 13.09 -6.77 3.84
C ILE A 205 12.62 -5.32 3.95
N GLN A 206 11.37 -5.02 3.61
CA GLN A 206 10.79 -3.69 3.83
C GLN A 206 10.67 -3.38 5.33
N ALA A 207 10.26 -4.34 6.13
CA ALA A 207 10.14 -4.19 7.57
C ALA A 207 11.49 -3.93 8.25
N LEU A 208 12.52 -4.65 7.87
CA LEU A 208 13.90 -4.42 8.34
C LEU A 208 14.48 -3.10 7.80
N ASP A 209 14.14 -2.69 6.59
CA ASP A 209 14.51 -1.37 6.07
C ASP A 209 13.85 -0.25 6.89
N LEU A 210 12.56 -0.39 7.22
CA LEU A 210 11.85 0.56 8.06
C LEU A 210 12.46 0.61 9.47
N LEU A 211 12.37 -0.48 10.23
CA LEU A 211 12.74 -0.49 11.64
C LEU A 211 14.25 -0.39 11.85
N GLY A 212 15.04 -1.25 11.18
CA GLY A 212 16.48 -1.32 11.40
C GLY A 212 17.21 -0.12 10.82
N ARG A 213 16.92 0.26 9.57
CA ARG A 213 17.67 1.32 8.90
C ARG A 213 17.07 2.71 9.08
N LYS A 214 15.77 2.90 8.82
CA LYS A 214 15.14 4.23 8.85
C LYS A 214 14.86 4.70 10.26
N ILE A 215 14.49 3.82 11.16
CA ILE A 215 14.22 4.15 12.57
C ILE A 215 15.52 4.09 13.38
N MET A 216 16.14 2.94 13.53
CA MET A 216 17.30 2.78 14.41
C MET A 216 18.56 3.44 13.82
N GLY A 217 18.85 3.21 12.53
CA GLY A 217 20.06 3.70 11.87
C GLY A 217 20.07 5.20 11.58
N LEU A 218 18.92 5.81 11.28
CA LEU A 218 18.77 7.24 10.96
C LEU A 218 18.08 8.03 12.08
N GLN A 219 18.13 7.54 13.32
CA GLN A 219 17.55 8.19 14.49
C GLN A 219 16.09 8.62 14.31
N ALA A 220 15.33 7.84 13.56
CA ALA A 220 13.89 8.04 13.29
C ALA A 220 13.55 9.43 12.69
N ALA A 221 14.43 10.07 11.92
CA ALA A 221 14.18 11.41 11.37
C ALA A 221 12.88 11.49 10.57
N GLY A 222 12.65 10.56 9.65
CA GLY A 222 11.42 10.50 8.85
C GLY A 222 10.16 10.27 9.71
N LEU A 223 10.23 9.39 10.72
CA LEU A 223 9.13 9.17 11.66
C LEU A 223 8.82 10.46 12.47
N ARG A 224 9.85 11.16 12.98
CA ARG A 224 9.62 12.42 13.69
C ARG A 224 8.95 13.48 12.82
N HIS A 225 9.34 13.60 11.56
CA HIS A 225 8.68 14.50 10.60
C HIS A 225 7.22 14.10 10.40
N PHE A 226 6.96 12.83 10.20
CA PHE A 226 5.59 12.32 9.98
C PHE A 226 4.71 12.52 11.23
N LEU A 227 5.20 12.14 12.41
CA LEU A 227 4.46 12.34 13.66
C LEU A 227 4.26 13.83 13.99
N GLY A 228 5.20 14.70 13.60
CA GLY A 228 5.03 16.15 13.68
C GLY A 228 3.87 16.66 12.82
N GLU A 229 3.69 16.12 11.60
CA GLU A 229 2.53 16.43 10.75
C GLU A 229 1.22 15.91 11.35
N VAL A 230 1.21 14.68 11.87
CA VAL A 230 0.06 14.11 12.57
C VAL A 230 -0.33 14.97 13.77
N GLY A 231 0.64 15.36 14.60
CA GLY A 231 0.42 16.20 15.77
C GLY A 231 -0.13 17.59 15.41
N ALA A 232 0.45 18.24 14.40
CA ALA A 232 -0.03 19.53 13.90
C ALA A 232 -1.46 19.45 13.37
N PHE A 233 -1.80 18.38 12.65
CA PHE A 233 -3.16 18.13 12.18
C PHE A 233 -4.14 17.93 13.34
N CYS A 234 -3.79 17.09 14.32
CA CYS A 234 -4.63 16.84 15.49
C CYS A 234 -4.86 18.13 16.30
N GLN A 235 -3.83 18.95 16.47
CA GLN A 235 -3.94 20.24 17.15
C GLN A 235 -4.85 21.20 16.39
N ALA A 236 -4.69 21.31 15.06
CA ALA A 236 -5.49 22.19 14.23
C ALA A 236 -6.97 21.79 14.23
N GLN A 237 -7.29 20.49 14.39
CA GLN A 237 -8.65 19.97 14.37
C GLN A 237 -9.24 19.71 15.76
N SER A 238 -8.53 20.05 16.85
CA SER A 238 -8.94 19.73 18.23
C SER A 238 -10.28 20.33 18.64
N GLY A 239 -10.66 21.49 18.06
CA GLY A 239 -11.97 22.15 18.28
C GLY A 239 -13.08 21.70 17.32
N ASN A 240 -12.79 20.82 16.36
CA ASN A 240 -13.75 20.40 15.36
C ASN A 240 -14.53 19.17 15.83
N ALA A 241 -15.72 19.36 16.38
CA ALA A 241 -16.56 18.28 16.91
C ALA A 241 -16.88 17.19 15.85
N ALA A 242 -16.99 17.58 14.55
CA ALA A 242 -17.29 16.62 13.48
C ALA A 242 -16.11 15.67 13.18
N LEU A 243 -14.90 16.00 13.61
CA LEU A 243 -13.70 15.18 13.43
C LEU A 243 -13.22 14.51 14.72
N ALA A 244 -13.87 14.76 15.86
CA ALA A 244 -13.44 14.26 17.17
C ALA A 244 -13.31 12.72 17.19
N GLU A 245 -14.21 12.02 16.49
CA GLU A 245 -14.21 10.56 16.40
C GLU A 245 -12.96 9.98 15.68
N PHE A 246 -12.24 10.79 14.89
CA PHE A 246 -11.02 10.41 14.18
C PHE A 246 -9.77 11.00 14.86
N VAL A 247 -9.82 12.26 15.28
CA VAL A 247 -8.67 12.99 15.81
C VAL A 247 -8.21 12.44 17.15
N ALA A 248 -9.13 12.12 18.06
CA ALA A 248 -8.76 11.64 19.38
C ALA A 248 -8.08 10.24 19.34
N PRO A 249 -8.63 9.23 18.61
CA PRO A 249 -7.91 7.97 18.43
C PRO A 249 -6.58 8.12 17.70
N LEU A 250 -6.50 8.97 16.66
CA LEU A 250 -5.28 9.20 15.91
C LEU A 250 -4.17 9.78 16.81
N ALA A 251 -4.49 10.77 17.64
CA ALA A 251 -3.52 11.36 18.57
C ALA A 251 -2.98 10.30 19.56
N ARG A 252 -3.85 9.42 20.08
CA ARG A 252 -3.44 8.32 20.95
C ARG A 252 -2.53 7.33 20.21
N LEU A 253 -2.90 6.88 19.01
CA LEU A 253 -2.12 5.96 18.21
C LEU A 253 -0.74 6.54 17.86
N ALA A 254 -0.64 7.85 17.60
CA ALA A 254 0.64 8.50 17.35
C ALA A 254 1.56 8.47 18.59
N GLN A 255 1.01 8.69 19.79
CA GLN A 255 1.76 8.58 21.06
C GLN A 255 2.19 7.13 21.34
N GLU A 256 1.31 6.17 21.12
CA GLU A 256 1.61 4.73 21.24
C GLU A 256 2.73 4.33 20.26
N TRP A 257 2.73 4.87 19.05
CA TRP A 257 3.78 4.61 18.06
C TRP A 257 5.16 5.12 18.53
N GLU A 258 5.21 6.32 19.08
CA GLU A 258 6.45 6.84 19.69
C GLU A 258 6.94 5.96 20.84
N GLN A 259 6.04 5.55 21.73
CA GLN A 259 6.36 4.67 22.84
C GLN A 259 6.88 3.32 22.38
N LEU A 260 6.17 2.66 21.44
CA LEU A 260 6.58 1.40 20.84
C LEU A 260 7.97 1.50 20.19
N THR A 261 8.24 2.61 19.50
CA THR A 261 9.54 2.86 18.89
C THR A 261 10.67 2.92 19.94
N ARG A 262 10.43 3.57 21.09
CA ARG A 262 11.40 3.61 22.19
C ARG A 262 11.61 2.24 22.81
N GLU A 263 10.52 1.52 23.10
CA GLU A 263 10.57 0.19 23.73
C GLU A 263 11.36 -0.82 22.87
N VAL A 264 11.09 -0.86 21.56
CA VAL A 264 11.84 -1.71 20.63
C VAL A 264 13.31 -1.28 20.56
N GLY A 265 13.59 0.04 20.56
CA GLY A 265 14.96 0.55 20.60
C GLY A 265 15.72 0.14 21.85
N GLU A 266 15.10 0.20 23.02
CA GLU A 266 15.68 -0.23 24.31
C GLU A 266 15.90 -1.76 24.34
N ALA A 267 14.98 -2.54 23.80
CA ALA A 267 15.12 -3.99 23.68
C ALA A 267 16.28 -4.35 22.74
N ALA A 268 16.39 -3.65 21.60
CA ALA A 268 17.44 -3.85 20.61
C ALA A 268 18.85 -3.52 21.13
N MET A 269 19.00 -2.60 22.08
CA MET A 269 20.29 -2.33 22.73
C MET A 269 20.77 -3.51 23.57
N LYS A 270 19.88 -4.36 24.08
CA LYS A 270 20.20 -5.55 24.86
C LYS A 270 20.37 -6.78 23.98
N ASP A 271 19.55 -6.88 22.96
CA ASP A 271 19.54 -7.99 22.00
C ASP A 271 19.15 -7.47 20.60
N PRO A 272 20.12 -7.34 19.66
CA PRO A 272 19.84 -6.85 18.31
C PRO A 272 18.82 -7.67 17.51
N GLU A 273 18.61 -8.96 17.86
CA GLU A 273 17.60 -9.81 17.20
C GLU A 273 16.16 -9.32 17.43
N GLN A 274 15.95 -8.49 18.48
CA GLN A 274 14.64 -7.88 18.75
C GLN A 274 14.18 -6.98 17.58
N VAL A 275 15.10 -6.36 16.84
CA VAL A 275 14.75 -5.60 15.64
C VAL A 275 14.12 -6.52 14.59
N GLY A 276 14.73 -7.67 14.35
CA GLY A 276 14.20 -8.65 13.39
C GLY A 276 12.86 -9.24 13.82
N ALA A 277 12.72 -9.55 15.12
CA ALA A 277 11.51 -10.12 15.69
C ALA A 277 10.30 -9.16 15.61
N ALA A 278 10.52 -7.87 15.87
CA ALA A 278 9.45 -6.86 15.89
C ALA A 278 9.14 -6.25 14.51
N ALA A 279 10.04 -6.37 13.53
CA ALA A 279 10.03 -5.55 12.32
C ALA A 279 8.72 -5.62 11.54
N VAL A 280 8.16 -6.82 11.34
CA VAL A 280 6.95 -6.99 10.51
C VAL A 280 5.73 -6.40 11.20
N ASP A 281 5.54 -6.68 12.49
CA ASP A 281 4.41 -6.13 13.26
C ASP A 281 4.53 -4.61 13.39
N TYR A 282 5.74 -4.09 13.60
CA TYR A 282 6.02 -2.66 13.60
C TYR A 282 5.66 -2.00 12.26
N LEU A 283 5.96 -2.65 11.15
CA LEU A 283 5.60 -2.16 9.81
C LEU A 283 4.09 -2.12 9.62
N TYR A 284 3.37 -3.18 10.03
CA TYR A 284 1.90 -3.19 9.94
C TYR A 284 1.28 -2.10 10.82
N TYR A 285 1.74 -1.97 12.07
CA TYR A 285 1.29 -0.88 12.93
C TYR A 285 1.51 0.48 12.27
N SER A 286 2.72 0.73 11.76
CA SER A 286 3.07 1.96 11.04
C SER A 286 2.14 2.21 9.85
N GLY A 287 1.85 1.19 9.07
CA GLY A 287 0.96 1.27 7.91
C GLY A 287 -0.48 1.61 8.28
N TYR A 288 -1.03 0.93 9.30
CA TYR A 288 -2.39 1.20 9.75
C TYR A 288 -2.55 2.61 10.32
N VAL A 289 -1.62 3.09 11.14
CA VAL A 289 -1.67 4.45 11.69
C VAL A 289 -1.47 5.50 10.60
N THR A 290 -0.58 5.24 9.65
CA THR A 290 -0.38 6.13 8.49
C THR A 290 -1.68 6.27 7.67
N LEU A 291 -2.37 5.16 7.39
CA LEU A 291 -3.65 5.20 6.68
C LEU A 291 -4.76 5.86 7.52
N ALA A 292 -4.79 5.66 8.84
CA ALA A 292 -5.71 6.38 9.73
C ALA A 292 -5.51 7.91 9.63
N TYR A 293 -4.27 8.38 9.61
CA TYR A 293 -3.98 9.80 9.39
C TYR A 293 -4.53 10.30 8.05
N PHE A 294 -4.33 9.57 6.96
CA PHE A 294 -4.84 9.99 5.65
C PHE A 294 -6.37 9.95 5.59
N TRP A 295 -7.01 8.96 6.21
CA TRP A 295 -8.47 8.94 6.32
C TRP A 295 -9.02 10.14 7.10
N ALA A 296 -8.40 10.51 8.22
CA ALA A 296 -8.80 11.71 8.96
C ALA A 296 -8.66 12.98 8.12
N ARG A 297 -7.58 13.10 7.33
CA ARG A 297 -7.37 14.20 6.39
C ARG A 297 -8.38 14.22 5.25
N GLU A 298 -8.74 13.06 4.69
CA GLU A 298 -9.77 12.98 3.66
C GLU A 298 -11.11 13.49 4.19
N VAL A 299 -11.53 13.06 5.40
CA VAL A 299 -12.76 13.53 6.03
C VAL A 299 -12.70 15.03 6.31
N ALA A 300 -11.57 15.54 6.81
CA ALA A 300 -11.39 16.97 7.06
C ALA A 300 -11.46 17.84 5.79
N ALA A 301 -11.11 17.28 4.65
CA ALA A 301 -11.17 17.96 3.35
C ALA A 301 -12.57 17.96 2.71
N LEU A 302 -13.54 17.23 3.27
CA LEU A 302 -14.89 17.19 2.75
C LEU A 302 -15.60 18.54 2.97
N GLY A 303 -16.01 19.19 1.87
CA GLY A 303 -16.68 20.49 1.90
C GLY A 303 -18.01 20.48 1.15
N PRO A 304 -18.74 21.61 1.17
CA PRO A 304 -20.05 21.73 0.51
C PRO A 304 -20.04 21.47 -1.00
N ALA A 305 -18.89 21.66 -1.65
CA ALA A 305 -18.72 21.38 -3.09
C ALA A 305 -18.82 19.89 -3.43
N HIS A 306 -18.60 19.00 -2.45
CA HIS A 306 -18.77 17.57 -2.62
C HIS A 306 -20.24 17.19 -2.43
N GLY A 307 -20.80 16.39 -3.32
CA GLY A 307 -22.17 15.87 -3.20
C GLY A 307 -22.40 15.12 -1.89
N GLU A 308 -23.64 15.11 -1.41
CA GLU A 308 -24.01 14.50 -0.11
C GLU A 308 -23.68 13.01 -0.06
N ASP A 309 -24.04 12.26 -1.11
CA ASP A 309 -23.74 10.82 -1.19
C ASP A 309 -22.24 10.53 -1.14
N PHE A 310 -21.42 11.36 -1.79
CA PHE A 310 -19.96 11.23 -1.76
C PHE A 310 -19.42 11.44 -0.35
N ARG A 311 -19.88 12.53 0.33
CA ARG A 311 -19.47 12.81 1.71
C ARG A 311 -19.88 11.68 2.67
N ALA A 312 -21.13 11.22 2.58
CA ALA A 312 -21.64 10.12 3.39
C ALA A 312 -20.85 8.82 3.16
N SER A 313 -20.54 8.52 1.90
CA SER A 313 -19.72 7.36 1.52
C SER A 313 -18.30 7.43 2.10
N LYS A 314 -17.63 8.58 2.00
CA LYS A 314 -16.29 8.79 2.56
C LYS A 314 -16.28 8.67 4.07
N LEU A 315 -17.24 9.31 4.74
CA LEU A 315 -17.37 9.25 6.19
C LEU A 315 -17.62 7.81 6.69
N ALA A 316 -18.51 7.07 6.03
CA ALA A 316 -18.79 5.68 6.36
C ALA A 316 -17.55 4.78 6.20
N THR A 317 -16.74 5.01 5.15
CA THR A 317 -15.51 4.25 4.92
C THR A 317 -14.43 4.61 5.95
N ALA A 318 -14.29 5.89 6.31
CA ALA A 318 -13.38 6.32 7.38
C ALA A 318 -13.75 5.70 8.74
N ARG A 319 -15.04 5.68 9.08
CA ARG A 319 -15.52 5.00 10.31
C ARG A 319 -15.29 3.49 10.31
N PHE A 320 -15.30 2.86 9.16
CA PHE A 320 -14.96 1.44 9.04
C PHE A 320 -13.46 1.19 9.25
N TRP A 321 -12.62 2.15 8.90
CA TRP A 321 -11.18 2.06 9.10
C TRP A 321 -10.80 2.22 10.58
N TYR A 322 -11.46 3.13 11.32
CA TYR A 322 -11.23 3.41 12.73
C TYR A 322 -11.97 2.43 13.65
#